data_5b308ee4910fe17fff455af0252ce9de
#
_entry.id   5b308ee4910fe17fff455af0252ce9de
#
_cell.length_a   1.000
_cell.length_b   1.000
_cell.length_c   1.000
_cell.angle_alpha   90.00
_cell.angle_beta   90.00
_cell.angle_gamma   90.00
#
_symmetry.space_group_name_H-M   'P 1'
#
loop_
_entity.id
_entity.type
_entity.pdbx_description
1 polymer ?
#
loop_
_entity_poly.entity_id
_entity_poly.type
_entity_poly.pdbx_seq_one_letter_code
_entity_poly.pdbx_strand_id
1 'polypeptide(L)'
;MSTSFWANSVSSGTHFHPLLAPDTHVDVCIVGGGLAGIATAYLLQKSGKRVAVIEAKEITRGQTERTTAHFTTALDKRYYELEGLHGKEGARLAAESHHAALALIEQIVKDEKIECDFKIVDGYLFFTSQTDEQIDDKNTERNTNKNTEKKAEAECARELKAAHHAGLDEIYAIAEIPNFPFHSGPALCFPNQIELHPLKLINALAEKLIEAGGIIYENTPVIEVKGGGDAHVLTHGGNTIWCEAIVVATHSPINDAFAIHTKQSPYRSYVIAARVPKNSIPAGIYWDNENPYHYLRLQPDPSALSTHEILMIGGEDHKTGQSQRPEACYLRLENWARQRFPMIEAITDHWSGQVMEPVDGLAFLGHNPMDRNNIYVITGHSGNGMTYSLVAMQLIRDQIFGHANAWEALYDPSRINLRSVGTFIQENANVAAQYADWVKAGDYENTDQIPNGGGAIIREGAHLIAAYRDAIGQLTTCSAVCPHLGGVVRWNSAEKSFDCPCHGSRFDAKGRVIEGPSAASLKPYQKPNGDLIRKSALSLVSSPK
;
A
#
# COMPACT_ATOMS: atom_id res chain seq x y z
N MET A 1 -10.61 -2.60 12.30
CA MET A 1 -9.42 -2.00 11.64
C MET A 1 -9.11 -0.67 12.28
N SER A 2 -7.86 -0.37 12.45
CA SER A 2 -7.40 0.96 12.87
C SER A 2 -7.73 2.01 11.81
N THR A 3 -8.10 3.22 12.25
CA THR A 3 -8.35 4.37 11.37
C THR A 3 -7.07 5.18 11.26
N SER A 4 -6.69 5.61 10.07
CA SER A 4 -5.50 6.44 9.88
C SER A 4 -5.74 7.88 10.34
N PHE A 5 -4.67 8.59 10.63
CA PHE A 5 -4.71 10.04 10.88
C PHE A 5 -5.43 10.80 9.75
N TRP A 6 -5.18 10.41 8.50
CA TRP A 6 -5.79 11.06 7.34
C TRP A 6 -7.30 10.96 7.32
N ALA A 7 -7.84 9.77 7.61
CA ALA A 7 -9.29 9.55 7.64
C ALA A 7 -9.97 10.33 8.79
N ASN A 8 -9.24 10.60 9.88
CA ASN A 8 -9.75 11.38 11.01
C ASN A 8 -9.61 12.90 10.78
N SER A 9 -8.76 13.35 9.86
CA SER A 9 -8.42 14.77 9.64
C SER A 9 -9.21 15.43 8.50
N VAL A 10 -9.98 14.67 7.72
CA VAL A 10 -10.89 15.21 6.69
C VAL A 10 -12.34 14.91 7.03
N SER A 11 -13.22 15.87 6.80
CA SER A 11 -14.65 15.57 6.71
C SER A 11 -14.90 14.64 5.53
N SER A 12 -15.89 13.75 5.63
CA SER A 12 -16.30 12.89 4.50
C SER A 12 -16.43 13.73 3.24
N GLY A 13 -15.66 13.37 2.20
CA GLY A 13 -15.69 14.05 0.90
C GLY A 13 -17.03 13.88 0.17
N THR A 14 -17.06 14.29 -1.08
CA THR A 14 -18.22 14.05 -1.97
C THR A 14 -18.43 12.53 -2.09
N HIS A 15 -19.63 12.06 -1.78
CA HIS A 15 -20.01 10.67 -1.95
C HIS A 15 -20.56 10.46 -3.36
N PHE A 16 -20.07 9.43 -4.02
CA PHE A 16 -20.54 9.00 -5.33
C PHE A 16 -21.49 7.81 -5.19
N HIS A 17 -22.42 7.67 -6.12
CA HIS A 17 -23.45 6.64 -6.03
C HIS A 17 -22.97 5.30 -6.62
N PRO A 18 -23.48 4.14 -6.14
CA PRO A 18 -23.28 2.86 -6.79
C PRO A 18 -23.79 2.86 -8.24
N LEU A 19 -23.21 2.03 -9.09
CA LEU A 19 -23.71 1.84 -10.45
C LEU A 19 -25.09 1.16 -10.41
N LEU A 20 -26.11 1.91 -10.76
CA LEU A 20 -27.51 1.45 -10.80
C LEU A 20 -28.05 1.36 -12.22
N ALA A 21 -27.38 1.98 -13.20
CA ALA A 21 -27.82 1.96 -14.59
C ALA A 21 -27.36 0.68 -15.29
N PRO A 22 -28.21 0.02 -16.09
CA PRO A 22 -27.75 -1.04 -16.98
C PRO A 22 -26.84 -0.45 -18.06
N ASP A 23 -25.83 -1.20 -18.47
CA ASP A 23 -24.96 -0.99 -19.63
C ASP A 23 -24.45 0.46 -19.82
N THR A 24 -23.40 0.79 -19.10
CA THR A 24 -22.66 2.05 -19.30
C THR A 24 -21.57 1.85 -20.36
N HIS A 25 -21.37 2.84 -21.25
CA HIS A 25 -20.34 2.81 -22.28
C HIS A 25 -19.37 3.98 -22.13
N VAL A 26 -18.09 3.68 -21.99
CA VAL A 26 -16.99 4.65 -21.88
C VAL A 26 -15.82 4.24 -22.78
N ASP A 27 -14.84 5.12 -22.96
CA ASP A 27 -13.63 4.76 -23.70
C ASP A 27 -12.67 3.96 -22.79
N VAL A 28 -12.56 4.38 -21.51
CA VAL A 28 -11.69 3.70 -20.54
C VAL A 28 -12.42 3.44 -19.22
N CYS A 29 -12.42 2.20 -18.77
CA CYS A 29 -12.91 1.82 -17.45
C CYS A 29 -11.72 1.62 -16.51
N ILE A 30 -11.72 2.28 -15.34
CA ILE A 30 -10.69 2.14 -14.31
C ILE A 30 -11.28 1.43 -13.10
N VAL A 31 -10.67 0.32 -12.72
CA VAL A 31 -11.05 -0.49 -11.55
C VAL A 31 -10.13 -0.15 -10.39
N GLY A 32 -10.67 0.51 -9.36
CA GLY A 32 -9.97 0.99 -8.19
C GLY A 32 -9.92 2.52 -8.08
N GLY A 33 -10.47 3.06 -6.99
CA GLY A 33 -10.59 4.49 -6.69
C GLY A 33 -9.51 5.04 -5.76
N GLY A 34 -8.34 4.39 -5.67
CA GLY A 34 -7.15 4.91 -5.00
C GLY A 34 -6.45 5.99 -5.84
N LEU A 35 -5.32 6.54 -5.33
CA LEU A 35 -4.58 7.60 -6.03
C LEU A 35 -4.21 7.19 -7.47
N ALA A 36 -3.71 5.98 -7.68
CA ALA A 36 -3.32 5.50 -9.00
C ALA A 36 -4.49 5.51 -10.00
N GLY A 37 -5.67 5.05 -9.57
CA GLY A 37 -6.87 5.03 -10.42
C GLY A 37 -7.43 6.43 -10.68
N ILE A 38 -7.62 7.23 -9.65
CA ILE A 38 -8.17 8.60 -9.77
C ILE A 38 -7.24 9.51 -10.58
N ALA A 39 -5.93 9.46 -10.33
CA ALA A 39 -4.96 10.27 -11.08
C ALA A 39 -4.93 9.85 -12.57
N THR A 40 -4.93 8.54 -12.85
CA THR A 40 -4.99 8.04 -14.24
C THR A 40 -6.29 8.45 -14.93
N ALA A 41 -7.44 8.34 -14.23
CA ALA A 41 -8.73 8.78 -14.74
C ALA A 41 -8.74 10.27 -15.08
N TYR A 42 -8.27 11.10 -14.15
CA TYR A 42 -8.16 12.54 -14.34
C TYR A 42 -7.36 12.90 -15.60
N LEU A 43 -6.17 12.30 -15.75
CA LEU A 43 -5.31 12.62 -16.91
C LEU A 43 -5.93 12.14 -18.23
N LEU A 44 -6.51 10.94 -18.26
CA LEU A 44 -7.17 10.39 -19.47
C LEU A 44 -8.41 11.24 -19.86
N GLN A 45 -9.24 11.62 -18.88
CA GLN A 45 -10.40 12.48 -19.12
C GLN A 45 -9.96 13.86 -19.67
N LYS A 46 -8.93 14.46 -19.06
CA LYS A 46 -8.36 15.74 -19.51
C LYS A 46 -7.71 15.63 -20.90
N SER A 47 -7.28 14.43 -21.29
CA SER A 47 -6.76 14.13 -22.62
C SER A 47 -7.85 13.78 -23.66
N GLY A 48 -9.13 13.84 -23.30
CA GLY A 48 -10.28 13.68 -24.20
C GLY A 48 -10.89 12.28 -24.25
N LYS A 49 -10.51 11.34 -23.36
CA LYS A 49 -11.18 10.04 -23.22
C LYS A 49 -12.38 10.16 -22.26
N ARG A 50 -13.48 9.48 -22.55
CA ARG A 50 -14.60 9.31 -21.61
C ARG A 50 -14.21 8.21 -20.62
N VAL A 51 -14.17 8.54 -19.33
CA VAL A 51 -13.64 7.65 -18.30
C VAL A 51 -14.70 7.36 -17.21
N ALA A 52 -14.78 6.09 -16.79
CA ALA A 52 -15.48 5.69 -15.58
C ALA A 52 -14.51 5.03 -14.59
N VAL A 53 -14.58 5.43 -13.32
CA VAL A 53 -13.88 4.79 -12.21
C VAL A 53 -14.87 3.96 -11.40
N ILE A 54 -14.51 2.71 -11.11
CA ILE A 54 -15.33 1.78 -10.35
C ILE A 54 -14.58 1.40 -9.08
N GLU A 55 -15.14 1.75 -7.93
CA GLU A 55 -14.55 1.49 -6.62
C GLU A 55 -15.45 0.55 -5.79
N ALA A 56 -14.84 -0.47 -5.22
CA ALA A 56 -15.56 -1.46 -4.42
C ALA A 56 -16.16 -0.90 -3.12
N LYS A 57 -15.54 0.15 -2.59
CA LYS A 57 -15.95 0.88 -1.37
C LYS A 57 -16.20 2.34 -1.70
N GLU A 58 -15.69 3.23 -0.88
CA GLU A 58 -15.57 4.67 -1.16
C GLU A 58 -14.16 4.96 -1.71
N ILE A 59 -14.03 5.94 -2.59
CA ILE A 59 -12.70 6.43 -2.96
C ILE A 59 -11.97 6.82 -1.67
N THR A 60 -10.64 6.76 -1.67
CA THR A 60 -9.84 7.02 -0.46
C THR A 60 -9.75 5.89 0.57
N ARG A 61 -10.66 4.90 0.58
CA ARG A 61 -10.72 3.81 1.59
C ARG A 61 -9.83 2.60 1.30
N GLY A 62 -8.75 2.79 0.56
CA GLY A 62 -7.75 1.75 0.25
C GLY A 62 -6.39 2.02 0.90
N GLN A 63 -5.32 1.64 0.19
CA GLN A 63 -3.96 1.87 0.68
C GLN A 63 -3.58 3.35 0.70
N THR A 64 -4.25 4.20 -0.07
CA THR A 64 -3.97 5.64 -0.09
C THR A 64 -4.33 6.32 1.24
N GLU A 65 -5.35 5.90 1.97
CA GLU A 65 -5.59 6.43 3.32
C GLU A 65 -4.57 5.94 4.36
N ARG A 66 -3.74 4.94 4.01
CA ARG A 66 -2.80 4.27 4.91
C ARG A 66 -1.34 4.63 4.66
N THR A 67 -1.08 5.40 3.61
CA THR A 67 0.25 5.91 3.29
C THR A 67 0.71 6.98 4.27
N THR A 68 2.02 7.22 4.37
CA THR A 68 2.58 8.44 4.97
C THR A 68 2.70 9.60 3.97
N ALA A 69 2.34 9.37 2.70
CA ALA A 69 2.23 10.36 1.63
C ALA A 69 3.55 11.09 1.31
N HIS A 70 4.58 10.32 1.02
CA HIS A 70 5.85 10.81 0.48
C HIS A 70 5.83 10.76 -1.05
N PHE A 71 6.11 11.89 -1.71
CA PHE A 71 6.50 11.92 -3.12
C PHE A 71 8.00 12.15 -3.18
N THR A 72 8.73 11.19 -3.71
CA THR A 72 10.18 11.19 -3.58
C THR A 72 10.89 10.57 -4.78
N THR A 73 12.09 11.05 -5.04
CA THR A 73 13.07 10.41 -5.93
C THR A 73 13.95 9.39 -5.21
N ALA A 74 13.89 9.33 -3.87
CA ALA A 74 14.50 8.25 -3.10
C ALA A 74 13.62 7.00 -3.21
N LEU A 75 14.14 5.94 -3.80
CA LEU A 75 13.46 4.66 -3.99
C LEU A 75 13.74 3.72 -2.82
N ASP A 76 12.80 2.83 -2.49
CA ASP A 76 12.99 1.81 -1.45
C ASP A 76 14.17 0.90 -1.80
N LYS A 77 14.22 0.45 -3.06
CA LYS A 77 15.42 -0.18 -3.62
C LYS A 77 16.46 0.90 -3.89
N ARG A 78 17.62 0.81 -3.22
CA ARG A 78 18.72 1.76 -3.39
C ARG A 78 19.21 1.82 -4.83
N TYR A 79 19.69 2.97 -5.29
CA TYR A 79 20.16 3.14 -6.67
C TYR A 79 21.31 2.20 -7.02
N TYR A 80 22.21 1.88 -6.09
CA TYR A 80 23.24 0.88 -6.36
C TYR A 80 22.68 -0.54 -6.55
N GLU A 81 21.56 -0.88 -5.89
CA GLU A 81 20.88 -2.16 -6.10
C GLU A 81 20.15 -2.17 -7.44
N LEU A 82 19.48 -1.06 -7.80
CA LEU A 82 18.84 -0.90 -9.11
C LEU A 82 19.83 -0.97 -10.27
N GLU A 83 21.02 -0.35 -10.14
CA GLU A 83 22.11 -0.57 -11.10
C GLU A 83 22.48 -2.04 -11.23
N GLY A 84 22.52 -2.75 -10.10
CA GLY A 84 22.77 -4.19 -10.06
C GLY A 84 21.70 -5.00 -10.80
N LEU A 85 20.43 -4.65 -10.63
CA LEU A 85 19.28 -5.38 -11.19
C LEU A 85 18.96 -4.98 -12.63
N HIS A 86 18.91 -3.68 -12.92
CA HIS A 86 18.41 -3.12 -14.19
C HIS A 86 19.50 -2.46 -15.04
N GLY A 87 20.76 -2.44 -14.57
CA GLY A 87 21.84 -1.70 -15.19
C GLY A 87 21.73 -0.19 -14.97
N LYS A 88 22.77 0.55 -15.40
CA LYS A 88 22.81 2.01 -15.23
C LYS A 88 21.65 2.73 -15.94
N GLU A 89 21.30 2.28 -17.13
CA GLU A 89 20.20 2.85 -17.90
C GLU A 89 18.85 2.63 -17.22
N GLY A 90 18.59 1.43 -16.67
CA GLY A 90 17.37 1.17 -15.91
C GLY A 90 17.27 2.04 -14.65
N ALA A 91 18.37 2.21 -13.89
CA ALA A 91 18.41 3.10 -12.74
C ALA A 91 18.18 4.58 -13.14
N ARG A 92 18.75 5.02 -14.27
CA ARG A 92 18.54 6.37 -14.83
C ARG A 92 17.07 6.60 -15.22
N LEU A 93 16.43 5.68 -15.92
CA LEU A 93 15.02 5.79 -16.29
C LEU A 93 14.09 5.77 -15.06
N ALA A 94 14.43 5.01 -14.02
CA ALA A 94 13.70 5.03 -12.75
C ALA A 94 13.79 6.40 -12.08
N ALA A 95 14.98 6.99 -11.99
CA ALA A 95 15.18 8.33 -11.45
C ALA A 95 14.43 9.40 -12.25
N GLU A 96 14.55 9.35 -13.59
CA GLU A 96 13.88 10.27 -14.51
C GLU A 96 12.35 10.23 -14.35
N SER A 97 11.76 9.03 -14.30
CA SER A 97 10.31 8.88 -14.16
C SER A 97 9.80 9.40 -12.81
N HIS A 98 10.54 9.20 -11.73
CA HIS A 98 10.19 9.72 -10.41
C HIS A 98 10.33 11.24 -10.36
N HIS A 99 11.39 11.79 -10.94
CA HIS A 99 11.56 13.23 -11.06
C HIS A 99 10.41 13.88 -11.86
N ALA A 100 10.05 13.27 -13.00
CA ALA A 100 8.91 13.72 -13.82
C ALA A 100 7.58 13.64 -13.03
N ALA A 101 7.40 12.63 -12.18
CA ALA A 101 6.22 12.50 -11.32
C ALA A 101 6.12 13.64 -10.29
N LEU A 102 7.24 14.03 -9.66
CA LEU A 102 7.28 15.16 -8.72
C LEU A 102 6.95 16.48 -9.43
N ALA A 103 7.55 16.73 -10.59
CA ALA A 103 7.23 17.92 -11.40
C ALA A 103 5.76 17.96 -11.82
N LEU A 104 5.20 16.80 -12.20
CA LEU A 104 3.80 16.70 -12.62
C LEU A 104 2.83 17.00 -11.47
N ILE A 105 3.05 16.46 -10.28
CA ILE A 105 2.13 16.72 -9.15
C ILE A 105 2.19 18.18 -8.72
N GLU A 106 3.37 18.79 -8.69
CA GLU A 106 3.52 20.23 -8.42
C GLU A 106 2.71 21.05 -9.43
N GLN A 107 2.84 20.74 -10.73
CA GLN A 107 2.09 21.41 -11.79
C GLN A 107 0.58 21.24 -11.62
N ILE A 108 0.10 20.01 -11.37
CA ILE A 108 -1.33 19.72 -11.17
C ILE A 108 -1.89 20.51 -9.99
N VAL A 109 -1.21 20.47 -8.85
CA VAL A 109 -1.64 21.20 -7.64
C VAL A 109 -1.76 22.69 -7.91
N LYS A 110 -0.79 23.26 -8.62
CA LYS A 110 -0.77 24.69 -8.99
C LYS A 110 -1.87 25.05 -10.00
N ASP A 111 -1.98 24.30 -11.10
CA ASP A 111 -2.90 24.60 -12.20
C ASP A 111 -4.36 24.44 -11.78
N GLU A 112 -4.67 23.37 -11.03
CA GLU A 112 -6.02 23.09 -10.53
C GLU A 112 -6.30 23.80 -9.18
N LYS A 113 -5.32 24.52 -8.61
CA LYS A 113 -5.42 25.25 -7.33
C LYS A 113 -5.88 24.36 -6.18
N ILE A 114 -5.27 23.17 -6.07
CA ILE A 114 -5.65 22.17 -5.07
C ILE A 114 -5.07 22.52 -3.70
N GLU A 115 -5.94 22.70 -2.71
CA GLU A 115 -5.57 22.90 -1.31
C GLU A 115 -5.36 21.55 -0.60
N CYS A 116 -4.16 20.99 -0.65
CA CYS A 116 -3.83 19.68 -0.10
C CYS A 116 -2.62 19.68 0.85
N ASP A 117 -2.36 20.77 1.55
CA ASP A 117 -1.22 20.95 2.46
C ASP A 117 0.14 20.68 1.76
N PHE A 118 0.22 21.04 0.48
CA PHE A 118 1.38 20.82 -0.37
C PHE A 118 2.60 21.58 0.13
N LYS A 119 3.73 20.89 0.27
CA LYS A 119 5.02 21.48 0.62
C LYS A 119 6.15 20.79 -0.13
N ILE A 120 7.15 21.59 -0.53
CA ILE A 120 8.44 21.12 -0.99
C ILE A 120 9.37 21.09 0.22
N VAL A 121 10.01 19.95 0.46
CA VAL A 121 10.92 19.72 1.59
C VAL A 121 12.13 18.90 1.15
N ASP A 122 13.20 18.93 1.94
CA ASP A 122 14.31 18.03 1.71
C ASP A 122 14.00 16.64 2.26
N GLY A 123 14.46 15.60 1.55
CA GLY A 123 14.46 14.22 2.00
C GLY A 123 15.83 13.81 2.52
N TYR A 124 15.88 13.03 3.58
CA TYR A 124 17.14 12.59 4.18
C TYR A 124 17.16 11.07 4.35
N LEU A 125 18.06 10.42 3.61
CA LEU A 125 18.38 9.01 3.81
C LEU A 125 19.61 8.94 4.73
N PHE A 126 19.42 8.53 5.97
CA PHE A 126 20.50 8.46 6.94
C PHE A 126 20.95 7.02 7.23
N PHE A 127 22.24 6.86 7.48
CA PHE A 127 22.88 5.57 7.64
C PHE A 127 23.31 5.42 9.09
N THR A 128 22.54 4.65 9.86
CA THR A 128 22.82 4.46 11.28
C THR A 128 24.00 3.51 11.49
N SER A 129 24.80 3.84 12.49
CA SER A 129 25.89 2.97 12.96
C SER A 129 25.49 2.14 14.18
N GLN A 130 24.25 2.34 14.72
CA GLN A 130 23.77 1.68 15.92
C GLN A 130 22.82 0.55 15.57
N THR A 131 23.08 -0.65 16.09
CA THR A 131 22.09 -1.72 16.19
C THR A 131 21.47 -1.67 17.58
N ASP A 132 20.16 -1.88 17.70
CA ASP A 132 19.41 -1.85 18.97
C ASP A 132 19.98 -2.76 20.08
N GLU A 133 20.83 -3.71 19.74
CA GLU A 133 21.50 -4.61 20.70
C GLU A 133 22.66 -3.96 21.47
N GLN A 134 23.08 -2.73 21.15
CA GLN A 134 24.30 -2.10 21.71
C GLN A 134 24.06 -1.09 22.84
N ILE A 135 22.85 -0.93 23.32
CA ILE A 135 22.53 0.07 24.37
C ILE A 135 22.96 -0.38 25.78
N ASP A 136 23.32 -1.66 26.00
CA ASP A 136 23.48 -2.22 27.35
C ASP A 136 24.92 -2.50 27.86
N ASP A 137 26.00 -2.27 27.08
CA ASP A 137 27.37 -2.58 27.57
C ASP A 137 28.44 -1.52 27.26
N LYS A 138 28.76 -0.72 28.29
CA LYS A 138 29.69 0.42 28.23
C LYS A 138 31.18 0.09 27.97
N ASN A 139 31.58 -1.16 27.89
CA ASN A 139 33.01 -1.57 27.80
C ASN A 139 33.46 -2.11 26.45
N THR A 140 32.57 -2.38 25.51
CA THR A 140 32.92 -2.88 24.17
C THR A 140 32.92 -1.77 23.10
N GLU A 141 32.58 -0.55 23.50
CA GLU A 141 32.15 0.58 22.67
C GLU A 141 33.17 1.17 21.67
N ARG A 142 34.48 1.10 21.91
CA ARG A 142 35.42 1.88 21.09
C ARG A 142 35.85 1.24 19.76
N ASN A 143 35.87 -0.06 19.63
CA ASN A 143 36.31 -0.72 18.39
C ASN A 143 35.17 -1.14 17.48
N THR A 144 34.00 -1.47 18.03
CA THR A 144 32.76 -1.73 17.27
C THR A 144 32.23 -0.46 16.63
N ASN A 145 32.23 0.68 17.33
CA ASN A 145 31.74 1.96 16.82
C ASN A 145 32.49 2.43 15.56
N LYS A 146 33.82 2.37 15.54
CA LYS A 146 34.61 2.81 14.36
C LYS A 146 34.39 1.97 13.11
N ASN A 147 34.12 0.68 13.26
CA ASN A 147 33.87 -0.20 12.11
C ASN A 147 32.46 -0.02 11.56
N THR A 148 31.47 0.23 12.42
CA THR A 148 30.09 0.52 12.03
C THR A 148 29.96 1.90 11.37
N GLU A 149 30.62 2.92 11.90
CA GLU A 149 30.68 4.26 11.26
C GLU A 149 31.30 4.20 9.85
N LYS A 150 32.44 3.52 9.70
CA LYS A 150 33.07 3.34 8.37
C LYS A 150 32.18 2.59 7.39
N LYS A 151 31.39 1.61 7.88
CA LYS A 151 30.43 0.89 7.04
C LYS A 151 29.30 1.81 6.59
N ALA A 152 28.74 2.60 7.50
CA ALA A 152 27.70 3.58 7.18
C ALA A 152 28.20 4.64 6.17
N GLU A 153 29.42 5.18 6.36
CA GLU A 153 30.05 6.09 5.40
C GLU A 153 30.25 5.44 4.02
N ALA A 154 30.71 4.20 3.98
CA ALA A 154 30.93 3.48 2.72
C ALA A 154 29.62 3.20 1.97
N GLU A 155 28.55 2.86 2.70
CA GLU A 155 27.22 2.62 2.12
C GLU A 155 26.60 3.93 1.61
N CYS A 156 26.70 5.01 2.39
CA CYS A 156 26.30 6.36 1.99
C CYS A 156 27.02 6.80 0.71
N ALA A 157 28.35 6.66 0.65
CA ALA A 157 29.13 7.01 -0.53
C ALA A 157 28.79 6.14 -1.76
N ARG A 158 28.47 4.86 -1.56
CA ARG A 158 28.05 3.95 -2.63
C ARG A 158 26.71 4.37 -3.22
N GLU A 159 25.74 4.69 -2.37
CA GLU A 159 24.42 5.16 -2.81
C GLU A 159 24.50 6.51 -3.53
N LEU A 160 25.25 7.47 -2.97
CA LEU A 160 25.48 8.77 -3.62
C LEU A 160 26.03 8.62 -5.05
N LYS A 161 27.06 7.77 -5.18
CA LYS A 161 27.66 7.48 -6.49
C LYS A 161 26.65 6.90 -7.48
N ALA A 162 25.79 5.98 -7.04
CA ALA A 162 24.80 5.36 -7.89
C ALA A 162 23.66 6.34 -8.24
N ALA A 163 23.24 7.19 -7.29
CA ALA A 163 22.26 8.24 -7.54
C ALA A 163 22.76 9.25 -8.59
N HIS A 164 24.03 9.69 -8.50
CA HIS A 164 24.64 10.55 -9.54
C HIS A 164 24.74 9.83 -10.90
N HIS A 165 25.08 8.53 -10.93
CA HIS A 165 25.03 7.75 -12.20
C HIS A 165 23.62 7.69 -12.79
N ALA A 166 22.59 7.74 -11.94
CA ALA A 166 21.19 7.78 -12.37
C ALA A 166 20.73 9.19 -12.81
N GLY A 167 21.62 10.22 -12.74
CA GLY A 167 21.33 11.58 -13.17
C GLY A 167 20.73 12.48 -12.08
N LEU A 168 20.81 12.08 -10.81
CA LEU A 168 20.37 12.88 -9.66
C LEU A 168 21.56 13.68 -9.09
N ASP A 169 22.10 14.59 -9.87
CA ASP A 169 23.32 15.35 -9.55
C ASP A 169 23.14 16.33 -8.38
N GLU A 170 21.88 16.67 -8.03
CA GLU A 170 21.53 17.55 -6.92
C GLU A 170 21.64 16.88 -5.54
N ILE A 171 21.73 15.57 -5.47
CA ILE A 171 21.87 14.82 -4.23
C ILE A 171 23.30 14.99 -3.69
N TYR A 172 23.42 15.21 -2.38
CA TYR A 172 24.71 15.38 -1.72
C TYR A 172 24.75 14.69 -0.36
N ALA A 173 25.98 14.32 0.06
CA ALA A 173 26.22 13.75 1.37
C ALA A 173 26.43 14.83 2.43
N ILE A 174 25.95 14.57 3.63
CA ILE A 174 26.17 15.35 4.85
C ILE A 174 26.67 14.42 5.96
N ALA A 175 27.45 14.97 6.89
CA ALA A 175 27.99 14.20 8.01
C ALA A 175 26.89 13.77 9.00
N GLU A 176 25.89 14.62 9.19
CA GLU A 176 24.69 14.37 10.00
C GLU A 176 23.57 15.31 9.59
N ILE A 177 22.32 14.97 9.89
CA ILE A 177 21.16 15.83 9.60
C ILE A 177 21.17 17.02 10.57
N PRO A 178 21.14 18.26 10.06
CA PRO A 178 21.23 19.45 10.90
C PRO A 178 20.06 19.57 11.88
N ASN A 179 20.34 19.86 13.14
CA ASN A 179 19.35 20.04 14.21
C ASN A 179 18.38 18.84 14.41
N PHE A 180 18.80 17.65 13.99
CA PHE A 180 18.00 16.44 14.21
C PHE A 180 18.06 16.03 15.70
N PRO A 181 16.99 15.49 16.29
CA PRO A 181 16.92 15.22 17.74
C PRO A 181 17.93 14.20 18.28
N PHE A 182 18.52 13.41 17.40
CA PHE A 182 19.55 12.42 17.74
C PHE A 182 20.65 12.40 16.66
N HIS A 183 21.77 11.78 16.96
CA HIS A 183 22.87 11.63 15.99
C HIS A 183 22.46 10.66 14.87
N SER A 184 22.22 11.21 13.68
CA SER A 184 21.75 10.43 12.51
C SER A 184 22.85 9.59 11.85
N GLY A 185 24.13 9.92 12.09
CA GLY A 185 25.23 9.46 11.25
C GLY A 185 25.21 10.12 9.86
N PRO A 186 26.06 9.63 8.93
CA PRO A 186 26.12 10.18 7.58
C PRO A 186 24.77 10.03 6.88
N ALA A 187 24.41 11.04 6.08
CA ALA A 187 23.13 11.03 5.36
C ALA A 187 23.28 11.56 3.94
N LEU A 188 22.36 11.17 3.07
CA LEU A 188 22.14 11.78 1.75
C LEU A 188 20.96 12.72 1.82
N CYS A 189 21.16 13.94 1.39
CA CYS A 189 20.08 14.90 1.17
C CYS A 189 19.56 14.76 -0.27
N PHE A 190 18.25 14.56 -0.40
CA PHE A 190 17.48 14.56 -1.63
C PHE A 190 16.67 15.87 -1.64
N PRO A 191 17.12 16.93 -2.32
CA PRO A 191 16.38 18.19 -2.36
C PRO A 191 15.04 18.08 -3.07
N ASN A 192 14.13 19.02 -2.80
CA ASN A 192 12.87 19.20 -3.52
C ASN A 192 11.94 17.96 -3.55
N GLN A 193 11.87 17.23 -2.44
CA GLN A 193 10.86 16.21 -2.27
C GLN A 193 9.52 16.85 -1.89
N ILE A 194 8.41 16.10 -2.00
CA ILE A 194 7.08 16.66 -1.79
C ILE A 194 6.35 15.88 -0.70
N GLU A 195 5.75 16.62 0.21
CA GLU A 195 4.76 16.13 1.15
C GLU A 195 3.41 16.84 0.95
N LEU A 196 2.33 16.13 1.17
CA LEU A 196 0.97 16.68 1.08
C LEU A 196 -0.02 15.79 1.86
N HIS A 197 -1.27 16.23 1.89
CA HIS A 197 -2.38 15.47 2.47
C HIS A 197 -3.04 14.59 1.39
N PRO A 198 -2.89 13.24 1.42
CA PRO A 198 -3.28 12.37 0.31
C PRO A 198 -4.79 12.37 0.03
N LEU A 199 -5.62 12.45 1.08
CA LEU A 199 -7.07 12.41 0.88
C LEU A 199 -7.63 13.74 0.36
N LYS A 200 -7.04 14.88 0.73
CA LYS A 200 -7.38 16.17 0.12
C LYS A 200 -7.04 16.18 -1.37
N LEU A 201 -5.86 15.65 -1.73
CA LEU A 201 -5.45 15.52 -3.14
C LEU A 201 -6.44 14.65 -3.94
N ILE A 202 -6.74 13.44 -3.47
CA ILE A 202 -7.64 12.53 -4.19
C ILE A 202 -9.04 13.13 -4.35
N ASN A 203 -9.59 13.71 -3.30
CA ASN A 203 -10.94 14.31 -3.35
C ASN A 203 -10.96 15.44 -4.39
N ALA A 204 -9.96 16.32 -4.40
CA ALA A 204 -9.87 17.37 -5.39
C ALA A 204 -9.73 16.85 -6.82
N LEU A 205 -8.88 15.83 -7.04
CA LEU A 205 -8.74 15.20 -8.36
C LEU A 205 -10.04 14.52 -8.82
N ALA A 206 -10.77 13.88 -7.91
CA ALA A 206 -12.07 13.28 -8.20
C ALA A 206 -13.11 14.34 -8.58
N GLU A 207 -13.16 15.48 -7.88
CA GLU A 207 -14.01 16.62 -8.25
C GLU A 207 -13.65 17.15 -9.64
N LYS A 208 -12.37 17.34 -9.95
CA LYS A 208 -11.91 17.77 -11.26
C LYS A 208 -12.22 16.75 -12.37
N LEU A 209 -12.15 15.46 -12.07
CA LEU A 209 -12.58 14.41 -12.99
C LEU A 209 -14.06 14.53 -13.34
N ILE A 210 -14.92 14.72 -12.34
CA ILE A 210 -16.37 14.90 -12.53
C ILE A 210 -16.69 16.21 -13.27
N GLU A 211 -16.05 17.33 -12.90
CA GLU A 211 -16.20 18.60 -13.60
C GLU A 211 -15.87 18.48 -15.10
N ALA A 212 -14.90 17.63 -15.44
CA ALA A 212 -14.51 17.32 -16.83
C ALA A 212 -15.44 16.29 -17.52
N GLY A 213 -16.50 15.81 -16.86
CA GLY A 213 -17.48 14.85 -17.40
C GLY A 213 -17.10 13.37 -17.18
N GLY A 214 -16.11 13.06 -16.38
CA GLY A 214 -15.81 11.70 -15.94
C GLY A 214 -16.86 11.17 -14.95
N ILE A 215 -16.87 9.86 -14.72
CA ILE A 215 -17.85 9.20 -13.86
C ILE A 215 -17.13 8.43 -12.77
N ILE A 216 -17.64 8.47 -11.53
CA ILE A 216 -17.16 7.66 -10.41
C ILE A 216 -18.33 6.88 -9.82
N TYR A 217 -18.17 5.56 -9.69
CA TYR A 217 -19.10 4.67 -9.02
C TYR A 217 -18.44 4.06 -7.78
N GLU A 218 -18.94 4.37 -6.62
CA GLU A 218 -18.55 3.79 -5.33
C GLU A 218 -19.44 2.62 -4.94
N ASN A 219 -19.00 1.85 -3.92
CA ASN A 219 -19.74 0.68 -3.42
C ASN A 219 -20.14 -0.29 -4.53
N THR A 220 -19.27 -0.41 -5.54
CA THR A 220 -19.50 -1.15 -6.78
C THR A 220 -18.37 -2.18 -7.00
N PRO A 221 -18.36 -3.31 -6.26
CA PRO A 221 -17.32 -4.33 -6.43
C PRO A 221 -17.35 -4.95 -7.82
N VAL A 222 -16.19 -5.01 -8.46
CA VAL A 222 -15.98 -5.71 -9.74
C VAL A 222 -15.71 -7.18 -9.46
N ILE A 223 -16.34 -8.07 -10.25
CA ILE A 223 -16.17 -9.52 -10.16
C ILE A 223 -15.57 -10.15 -11.41
N GLU A 224 -15.59 -9.44 -12.54
CA GLU A 224 -14.99 -9.89 -13.79
C GLU A 224 -14.41 -8.69 -14.56
N VAL A 225 -13.23 -8.91 -15.15
CA VAL A 225 -12.57 -7.98 -16.08
C VAL A 225 -12.29 -8.76 -17.36
N LYS A 226 -12.83 -8.32 -18.49
CA LYS A 226 -12.68 -9.00 -19.78
C LYS A 226 -12.20 -8.02 -20.84
N GLY A 227 -11.06 -8.33 -21.46
CA GLY A 227 -10.50 -7.59 -22.57
C GLY A 227 -10.91 -8.10 -23.94
N GLY A 228 -10.37 -7.48 -24.98
CA GLY A 228 -10.62 -7.84 -26.38
C GLY A 228 -11.60 -6.90 -27.07
N GLY A 229 -12.24 -7.36 -28.16
CA GLY A 229 -13.18 -6.53 -28.94
C GLY A 229 -14.44 -6.15 -28.19
N ASP A 230 -14.89 -7.00 -27.24
CA ASP A 230 -16.05 -6.79 -26.39
C ASP A 230 -15.59 -6.53 -24.94
N ALA A 231 -14.61 -5.64 -24.77
CA ALA A 231 -14.05 -5.37 -23.47
C ALA A 231 -15.10 -4.79 -22.50
N HIS A 232 -15.15 -5.37 -21.30
CA HIS A 232 -16.10 -4.93 -20.28
C HIS A 232 -15.67 -5.32 -18.88
N VAL A 233 -16.27 -4.65 -17.91
CA VAL A 233 -16.18 -4.93 -16.49
C VAL A 233 -17.56 -5.31 -15.98
N LEU A 234 -17.67 -6.47 -15.29
CA LEU A 234 -18.92 -6.92 -14.64
C LEU A 234 -18.85 -6.65 -13.14
N THR A 235 -19.87 -6.04 -12.60
CA THR A 235 -19.99 -5.74 -11.18
C THR A 235 -20.75 -6.83 -10.43
N HIS A 236 -20.55 -6.90 -9.11
CA HIS A 236 -21.31 -7.82 -8.23
C HIS A 236 -22.85 -7.57 -8.30
N GLY A 237 -23.26 -6.34 -8.62
CA GLY A 237 -24.68 -5.98 -8.82
C GLY A 237 -25.26 -6.45 -10.16
N GLY A 238 -24.47 -7.10 -11.01
CA GLY A 238 -24.89 -7.59 -12.34
C GLY A 238 -24.86 -6.52 -13.44
N ASN A 239 -24.38 -5.32 -13.17
CA ASN A 239 -24.27 -4.24 -14.15
C ASN A 239 -22.95 -4.37 -14.93
N THR A 240 -22.99 -4.01 -16.22
CA THR A 240 -21.83 -4.09 -17.12
C THR A 240 -21.38 -2.70 -17.55
N ILE A 241 -20.07 -2.48 -17.58
CA ILE A 241 -19.46 -1.28 -18.15
C ILE A 241 -18.63 -1.71 -19.36
N TRP A 242 -19.10 -1.31 -20.53
CA TRP A 242 -18.42 -1.57 -21.81
C TRP A 242 -17.39 -0.49 -22.09
N CYS A 243 -16.22 -0.87 -22.59
CA CYS A 243 -15.12 0.08 -22.83
C CYS A 243 -14.16 -0.42 -23.91
N GLU A 244 -13.28 0.48 -24.39
CA GLU A 244 -12.20 0.14 -25.32
C GLU A 244 -10.97 -0.38 -24.57
N ALA A 245 -10.71 0.17 -23.36
CA ALA A 245 -9.58 -0.20 -22.52
C ALA A 245 -9.98 -0.28 -21.04
N ILE A 246 -9.27 -1.14 -20.28
CA ILE A 246 -9.48 -1.33 -18.84
C ILE A 246 -8.16 -1.13 -18.12
N VAL A 247 -8.17 -0.33 -17.03
CA VAL A 247 -7.01 -0.15 -16.15
C VAL A 247 -7.35 -0.73 -14.78
N VAL A 248 -6.62 -1.76 -14.36
CA VAL A 248 -6.77 -2.40 -13.05
C VAL A 248 -5.79 -1.77 -12.08
N ALA A 249 -6.28 -0.87 -11.23
CA ALA A 249 -5.54 -0.10 -10.23
C ALA A 249 -5.94 -0.49 -8.79
N THR A 250 -6.11 -1.78 -8.53
CA THR A 250 -6.65 -2.35 -7.30
C THR A 250 -5.59 -2.68 -6.25
N HIS A 251 -4.41 -2.05 -6.31
CA HIS A 251 -3.22 -2.33 -5.51
C HIS A 251 -2.62 -3.71 -5.80
N SER A 252 -3.39 -4.78 -5.66
CA SER A 252 -3.08 -6.13 -6.15
C SER A 252 -4.10 -6.49 -7.23
N PRO A 253 -3.70 -6.90 -8.46
CA PRO A 253 -4.62 -7.18 -9.54
C PRO A 253 -5.62 -8.28 -9.21
N ILE A 254 -6.91 -8.06 -9.51
CA ILE A 254 -8.00 -9.00 -9.24
C ILE A 254 -8.28 -9.94 -10.41
N ASN A 255 -7.74 -9.66 -11.59
CA ASN A 255 -7.92 -10.40 -12.85
C ASN A 255 -6.73 -11.27 -13.24
N ASP A 256 -5.65 -11.26 -12.44
CA ASP A 256 -4.45 -12.07 -12.65
C ASP A 256 -4.37 -13.19 -11.60
N ALA A 257 -4.42 -14.43 -12.02
CA ALA A 257 -4.34 -15.57 -11.10
C ALA A 257 -2.89 -15.96 -10.76
N PHE A 258 -1.90 -15.69 -11.65
CA PHE A 258 -0.54 -16.24 -11.48
C PHE A 258 0.58 -15.28 -11.83
N ALA A 259 0.55 -14.62 -13.00
CA ALA A 259 1.73 -14.00 -13.57
C ALA A 259 2.33 -12.90 -12.68
N ILE A 260 1.54 -11.94 -12.27
CA ILE A 260 2.00 -10.83 -11.42
C ILE A 260 2.20 -11.27 -9.97
N HIS A 261 1.31 -12.15 -9.45
CA HIS A 261 1.39 -12.60 -8.06
C HIS A 261 2.64 -13.43 -7.74
N THR A 262 3.29 -14.04 -8.75
CA THR A 262 4.60 -14.69 -8.55
C THR A 262 5.78 -13.73 -8.57
N LYS A 263 5.57 -12.50 -9.04
CA LYS A 263 6.62 -11.48 -9.19
C LYS A 263 6.62 -10.42 -8.07
N GLN A 264 5.66 -10.48 -7.16
CA GLN A 264 5.55 -9.54 -6.03
C GLN A 264 5.07 -10.25 -4.78
N SER A 265 5.44 -9.72 -3.62
CA SER A 265 5.06 -10.26 -2.32
C SER A 265 4.35 -9.22 -1.46
N PRO A 266 3.29 -9.61 -0.72
CA PRO A 266 2.58 -8.69 0.15
C PRO A 266 3.31 -8.54 1.49
N TYR A 267 3.62 -7.30 1.85
CA TYR A 267 4.16 -6.94 3.15
C TYR A 267 3.18 -6.04 3.90
N ARG A 268 3.32 -6.00 5.22
CA ARG A 268 2.55 -5.12 6.10
C ARG A 268 3.50 -4.15 6.77
N SER A 269 3.27 -2.87 6.58
CA SER A 269 3.99 -1.78 7.24
C SER A 269 3.11 -1.12 8.30
N TYR A 270 3.69 -0.74 9.42
CA TYR A 270 2.99 -0.14 10.56
C TYR A 270 3.34 1.33 10.68
N VAL A 271 2.38 2.14 11.10
CA VAL A 271 2.56 3.58 11.29
C VAL A 271 1.96 3.99 12.63
N ILE A 272 2.67 4.86 13.34
CA ILE A 272 2.17 5.62 14.48
C ILE A 272 2.20 7.11 14.16
N ALA A 273 1.21 7.84 14.65
CA ALA A 273 1.19 9.30 14.65
C ALA A 273 1.43 9.80 16.08
N ALA A 274 2.42 10.64 16.24
CA ALA A 274 2.85 11.15 17.54
C ALA A 274 2.75 12.68 17.59
N ARG A 275 2.16 13.24 18.63
CA ARG A 275 2.13 14.68 18.87
C ARG A 275 3.45 15.15 19.44
N VAL A 276 4.04 16.14 18.79
CA VAL A 276 5.31 16.79 19.19
C VAL A 276 5.16 18.31 19.21
N PRO A 277 5.95 19.05 20.01
CA PRO A 277 5.97 20.51 19.95
C PRO A 277 6.37 21.01 18.56
N LYS A 278 5.73 22.07 18.10
CA LYS A 278 6.02 22.66 16.78
C LYS A 278 7.48 23.12 16.70
N ASN A 279 8.11 22.86 15.54
CA ASN A 279 9.52 23.15 15.27
C ASN A 279 10.52 22.41 16.17
N SER A 280 10.11 21.33 16.84
CA SER A 280 11.03 20.50 17.63
C SER A 280 11.84 19.51 16.77
N ILE A 281 11.41 19.31 15.53
CA ILE A 281 12.07 18.48 14.52
C ILE A 281 12.15 19.33 13.25
N PRO A 282 13.27 19.33 12.51
CA PRO A 282 13.36 20.01 11.22
C PRO A 282 12.28 19.52 10.24
N ALA A 283 11.79 20.40 9.37
CA ALA A 283 10.90 19.99 8.29
C ALA A 283 11.66 19.11 7.29
N GLY A 284 11.07 17.98 6.90
CA GLY A 284 11.68 17.06 5.97
C GLY A 284 10.99 15.69 5.96
N ILE A 285 11.41 14.85 5.03
CA ILE A 285 11.07 13.44 4.94
C ILE A 285 12.34 12.65 5.27
N TYR A 286 12.22 11.62 6.09
CA TYR A 286 13.39 10.92 6.61
C TYR A 286 13.24 9.40 6.43
N TRP A 287 14.34 8.73 6.08
CA TRP A 287 14.45 7.27 5.97
C TRP A 287 15.76 6.82 6.57
N ASP A 288 15.76 5.69 7.28
CA ASP A 288 16.99 5.02 7.68
C ASP A 288 17.36 3.84 6.76
N ASN A 289 18.49 3.21 7.05
CA ASN A 289 18.94 1.99 6.40
C ASN A 289 18.86 0.77 7.33
N GLU A 290 18.12 0.85 8.42
CA GLU A 290 17.95 -0.26 9.37
C GLU A 290 17.14 -1.42 8.76
N ASN A 291 17.10 -2.56 9.42
CA ASN A 291 16.25 -3.68 9.05
C ASN A 291 15.61 -4.28 10.31
N PRO A 292 14.32 -4.06 10.54
CA PRO A 292 13.38 -3.30 9.70
C PRO A 292 13.73 -1.81 9.60
N TYR A 293 13.48 -1.20 8.43
CA TYR A 293 13.71 0.24 8.21
C TYR A 293 12.58 1.11 8.78
N HIS A 294 12.91 2.39 8.99
CA HIS A 294 11.94 3.38 9.44
C HIS A 294 11.86 4.56 8.49
N TYR A 295 10.69 5.16 8.41
CA TYR A 295 10.44 6.36 7.61
C TYR A 295 9.56 7.34 8.39
N LEU A 296 9.84 8.64 8.23
CA LEU A 296 9.24 9.68 9.06
C LEU A 296 8.91 10.92 8.25
N ARG A 297 7.86 11.63 8.68
CA ARG A 297 7.56 13.00 8.24
C ARG A 297 6.75 13.75 9.28
N LEU A 298 6.71 15.08 9.13
CA LEU A 298 5.85 15.94 9.90
C LEU A 298 4.57 16.30 9.13
N GLN A 299 3.48 16.46 9.86
CA GLN A 299 2.21 16.97 9.35
C GLN A 299 1.71 18.05 10.32
N PRO A 300 1.14 19.15 9.84
CA PRO A 300 0.47 20.10 10.72
C PRO A 300 -0.63 19.42 11.54
N ASP A 301 -0.72 19.76 12.83
CA ASP A 301 -1.87 19.38 13.63
C ASP A 301 -3.13 20.07 13.07
N PRO A 302 -4.22 19.37 12.80
CA PRO A 302 -5.42 19.96 12.19
C PRO A 302 -6.10 21.04 13.04
N SER A 303 -5.75 21.17 14.31
CA SER A 303 -6.21 22.27 15.16
C SER A 303 -5.56 23.59 14.71
N ALA A 304 -6.34 24.54 14.25
CA ALA A 304 -5.87 25.85 13.73
C ALA A 304 -5.04 26.68 14.72
N LEU A 305 -5.16 26.39 16.03
CA LEU A 305 -4.42 27.07 17.11
C LEU A 305 -3.35 26.16 17.72
N SER A 306 -3.04 25.03 17.10
CA SER A 306 -2.11 24.06 17.67
C SER A 306 -0.68 24.63 17.75
N THR A 307 -0.07 24.46 18.91
CA THR A 307 1.38 24.66 19.14
C THR A 307 2.17 23.40 18.85
N HIS A 308 1.53 22.38 18.24
CA HIS A 308 2.08 21.07 17.98
C HIS A 308 2.04 20.69 16.50
N GLU A 309 2.81 19.68 16.16
CA GLU A 309 2.81 18.98 14.89
C GLU A 309 2.63 17.48 15.14
N ILE A 310 2.24 16.77 14.10
CA ILE A 310 2.12 15.32 14.13
C ILE A 310 3.34 14.72 13.43
N LEU A 311 4.16 14.01 14.18
CA LEU A 311 5.24 13.18 13.66
C LEU A 311 4.67 11.81 13.28
N MET A 312 4.64 11.51 12.00
CA MET A 312 4.29 10.18 11.49
C MET A 312 5.56 9.35 11.38
N ILE A 313 5.54 8.16 11.95
CA ILE A 313 6.66 7.22 11.96
C ILE A 313 6.15 5.89 11.46
N GLY A 314 6.75 5.35 10.41
CA GLY A 314 6.42 4.05 9.86
C GLY A 314 7.59 3.08 9.87
N GLY A 315 7.30 1.78 9.75
CA GLY A 315 8.29 0.71 9.72
C GLY A 315 7.77 -0.61 10.28
N GLU A 316 8.66 -1.43 10.80
CA GLU A 316 8.37 -2.75 11.37
C GLU A 316 7.73 -3.72 10.37
N ASP A 317 8.18 -3.70 9.14
CA ASP A 317 7.60 -4.42 8.02
C ASP A 317 7.77 -5.93 8.15
N HIS A 318 6.72 -6.67 7.83
CA HIS A 318 6.76 -8.12 7.73
C HIS A 318 5.80 -8.64 6.65
N LYS A 319 5.99 -9.87 6.19
CA LYS A 319 5.09 -10.50 5.22
C LYS A 319 3.68 -10.62 5.77
N THR A 320 2.69 -10.18 4.99
CA THR A 320 1.26 -10.22 5.37
C THR A 320 0.85 -11.62 5.80
N GLY A 321 0.14 -11.72 6.93
CA GLY A 321 -0.32 -12.99 7.48
C GLY A 321 0.77 -13.92 8.05
N GLN A 322 2.04 -13.48 8.15
CA GLN A 322 3.13 -14.32 8.66
C GLN A 322 3.64 -13.91 10.04
N SER A 323 3.23 -12.77 10.60
CA SER A 323 3.54 -12.41 11.97
C SER A 323 2.69 -13.19 12.98
N GLN A 324 3.32 -13.72 14.02
CA GLN A 324 2.61 -14.35 15.14
C GLN A 324 2.08 -13.34 16.17
N ARG A 325 2.66 -12.14 16.20
CA ARG A 325 2.34 -11.08 17.18
C ARG A 325 2.33 -9.71 16.50
N PRO A 326 1.36 -9.46 15.60
CA PRO A 326 1.30 -8.21 14.85
C PRO A 326 1.16 -6.96 15.75
N GLU A 327 0.53 -7.09 16.93
CA GLU A 327 0.43 -6.01 17.93
C GLU A 327 1.80 -5.58 18.49
N ALA A 328 2.79 -6.45 18.51
CA ALA A 328 4.12 -6.13 18.98
C ALA A 328 4.86 -5.17 18.04
N CYS A 329 4.48 -5.10 16.75
CA CYS A 329 5.08 -4.17 15.79
C CYS A 329 4.84 -2.71 16.20
N TYR A 330 3.61 -2.37 16.61
CA TYR A 330 3.32 -1.02 17.13
C TYR A 330 4.13 -0.68 18.38
N LEU A 331 4.30 -1.63 19.29
CA LEU A 331 5.07 -1.40 20.53
C LEU A 331 6.56 -1.19 20.22
N ARG A 332 7.14 -1.98 19.31
CA ARG A 332 8.54 -1.79 18.90
C ARG A 332 8.73 -0.45 18.23
N LEU A 333 7.83 -0.09 17.31
CA LEU A 333 7.86 1.20 16.62
C LEU A 333 7.73 2.38 17.60
N GLU A 334 6.83 2.31 18.59
CA GLU A 334 6.70 3.31 19.62
C GLU A 334 7.95 3.40 20.51
N ASN A 335 8.53 2.27 20.90
CA ASN A 335 9.77 2.25 21.69
C ASN A 335 10.93 2.87 20.92
N TRP A 336 11.10 2.50 19.64
CA TRP A 336 12.10 3.08 18.75
C TRP A 336 11.93 4.61 18.64
N ALA A 337 10.69 5.06 18.46
CA ALA A 337 10.36 6.47 18.34
C ALA A 337 10.65 7.26 19.61
N ARG A 338 10.22 6.78 20.79
CA ARG A 338 10.42 7.48 22.07
C ARG A 338 11.88 7.56 22.49
N GLN A 339 12.69 6.57 22.14
CA GLN A 339 14.13 6.60 22.40
C GLN A 339 14.84 7.69 21.60
N ARG A 340 14.42 7.94 20.35
CA ARG A 340 15.03 8.88 19.42
C ARG A 340 14.40 10.27 19.45
N PHE A 341 13.12 10.35 19.79
CA PHE A 341 12.32 11.57 19.86
C PHE A 341 11.71 11.77 21.25
N PRO A 342 12.52 12.14 22.27
CA PRO A 342 12.05 12.26 23.66
C PRO A 342 10.99 13.36 23.84
N MET A 343 10.79 14.24 22.84
CA MET A 343 9.75 15.27 22.85
C MET A 343 8.35 14.72 22.49
N ILE A 344 8.18 13.44 22.16
CA ILE A 344 6.87 12.83 21.92
C ILE A 344 6.02 12.90 23.20
N GLU A 345 4.93 13.66 23.13
CA GLU A 345 3.99 13.81 24.24
C GLU A 345 2.95 12.68 24.29
N ALA A 346 2.39 12.32 23.14
CA ALA A 346 1.35 11.29 23.03
C ALA A 346 1.37 10.63 21.65
N ILE A 347 1.01 9.35 21.60
CA ILE A 347 0.63 8.68 20.35
C ILE A 347 -0.86 8.95 20.14
N THR A 348 -1.22 9.57 19.03
CA THR A 348 -2.61 9.97 18.73
C THR A 348 -3.33 8.92 17.88
N ASP A 349 -2.64 8.32 16.93
CA ASP A 349 -3.19 7.34 16.00
C ASP A 349 -2.18 6.25 15.70
N HIS A 350 -2.69 5.09 15.28
CA HIS A 350 -1.88 4.00 14.76
C HIS A 350 -2.68 3.24 13.69
N TRP A 351 -2.00 2.85 12.64
CA TRP A 351 -2.60 2.07 11.54
C TRP A 351 -1.53 1.26 10.82
N SER A 352 -1.95 0.38 9.92
CA SER A 352 -1.03 -0.35 9.07
C SER A 352 -1.51 -0.33 7.62
N GLY A 353 -0.58 -0.36 6.69
CA GLY A 353 -0.81 -0.43 5.26
C GLY A 353 -0.22 -1.71 4.66
N GLN A 354 -0.75 -2.16 3.52
CA GLN A 354 -0.15 -3.23 2.74
C GLN A 354 0.74 -2.64 1.66
N VAL A 355 1.91 -3.23 1.48
CA VAL A 355 2.88 -2.90 0.44
C VAL A 355 3.06 -4.12 -0.44
N MET A 356 3.14 -3.93 -1.75
CA MET A 356 3.43 -5.01 -2.71
C MET A 356 4.87 -4.85 -3.19
N GLU A 357 5.75 -5.75 -2.71
CA GLU A 357 7.19 -5.73 -3.00
C GLU A 357 7.51 -6.52 -4.26
N PRO A 358 7.90 -5.87 -5.38
CA PRO A 358 8.36 -6.55 -6.59
C PRO A 358 9.70 -7.26 -6.35
N VAL A 359 9.87 -8.44 -6.93
CA VAL A 359 11.11 -9.23 -6.79
C VAL A 359 12.34 -8.53 -7.38
N ASP A 360 12.16 -7.57 -8.28
CA ASP A 360 13.21 -6.79 -8.93
C ASP A 360 13.23 -5.30 -8.51
N GLY A 361 12.39 -4.91 -7.54
CA GLY A 361 12.39 -3.60 -6.89
C GLY A 361 11.73 -2.47 -7.66
N LEU A 362 11.11 -2.72 -8.83
CA LEU A 362 10.39 -1.69 -9.59
C LEU A 362 8.94 -2.10 -9.85
N ALA A 363 8.02 -1.12 -9.87
CA ALA A 363 6.61 -1.32 -10.10
C ALA A 363 6.31 -2.03 -11.43
N PHE A 364 5.13 -2.64 -11.52
CA PHE A 364 4.56 -3.21 -12.75
C PHE A 364 3.47 -2.29 -13.27
N LEU A 365 3.75 -1.61 -14.39
CA LEU A 365 2.89 -0.59 -14.98
C LEU A 365 2.76 -0.86 -16.48
N GLY A 366 1.56 -1.11 -16.99
CA GLY A 366 1.34 -1.35 -18.42
C GLY A 366 0.44 -2.54 -18.71
N HIS A 367 0.59 -3.12 -19.89
CA HIS A 367 -0.21 -4.26 -20.33
C HIS A 367 -0.13 -5.46 -19.40
N ASN A 368 -1.29 -6.01 -19.03
CA ASN A 368 -1.33 -7.18 -18.17
C ASN A 368 -0.82 -8.42 -18.92
N PRO A 369 0.23 -9.10 -18.44
CA PRO A 369 0.73 -10.31 -19.10
C PRO A 369 -0.34 -11.40 -19.15
N MET A 370 -0.39 -12.14 -20.26
CA MET A 370 -1.36 -13.23 -20.51
C MET A 370 -2.82 -12.77 -20.69
N ASP A 371 -3.09 -11.48 -20.67
CA ASP A 371 -4.39 -10.89 -20.92
C ASP A 371 -4.47 -10.28 -22.33
N ARG A 372 -5.59 -9.66 -22.69
CA ARG A 372 -5.72 -8.94 -23.94
C ARG A 372 -4.99 -7.59 -23.88
N ASN A 373 -4.49 -7.12 -25.02
CA ASN A 373 -3.67 -5.90 -25.11
C ASN A 373 -4.36 -4.59 -24.65
N ASN A 374 -5.64 -4.63 -24.36
CA ASN A 374 -6.39 -3.47 -23.85
C ASN A 374 -6.71 -3.58 -22.35
N ILE A 375 -6.04 -4.47 -21.63
CA ILE A 375 -6.05 -4.50 -20.16
C ILE A 375 -4.68 -4.08 -19.64
N TYR A 376 -4.68 -3.07 -18.78
CA TYR A 376 -3.52 -2.50 -18.12
C TYR A 376 -3.56 -2.74 -16.63
N VAL A 377 -2.40 -2.90 -16.00
CA VAL A 377 -2.28 -3.05 -14.54
C VAL A 377 -1.37 -1.98 -13.95
N ILE A 378 -1.67 -1.59 -12.72
CA ILE A 378 -0.88 -0.69 -11.89
C ILE A 378 -0.69 -1.36 -10.53
N THR A 379 0.51 -1.90 -10.25
CA THR A 379 0.79 -2.67 -9.03
C THR A 379 2.29 -2.71 -8.70
N GLY A 380 2.67 -3.31 -7.56
CA GLY A 380 4.06 -3.51 -7.20
C GLY A 380 4.79 -2.24 -6.82
N HIS A 381 4.13 -1.33 -6.12
CA HIS A 381 4.65 0.02 -5.87
C HIS A 381 5.71 0.09 -4.77
N SER A 382 6.01 -1.03 -4.06
CA SER A 382 6.84 -0.99 -2.86
C SER A 382 6.33 0.09 -1.88
N GLY A 383 7.16 0.80 -1.16
CA GLY A 383 6.78 1.96 -0.34
C GLY A 383 6.57 3.27 -1.13
N ASN A 384 6.88 3.31 -2.42
CA ASN A 384 6.80 4.52 -3.25
C ASN A 384 5.45 4.72 -3.97
N GLY A 385 4.34 4.20 -3.42
CA GLY A 385 3.02 4.19 -4.06
C GLY A 385 2.49 5.54 -4.52
N MET A 386 2.83 6.62 -3.81
CA MET A 386 2.44 7.98 -4.18
C MET A 386 3.09 8.40 -5.50
N THR A 387 4.42 8.28 -5.60
CA THR A 387 5.18 8.66 -6.80
C THR A 387 4.87 7.74 -7.98
N TYR A 388 4.83 6.41 -7.77
CA TYR A 388 4.47 5.46 -8.82
C TYR A 388 3.07 5.66 -9.39
N SER A 389 2.11 6.18 -8.60
CA SER A 389 0.78 6.53 -9.12
C SER A 389 0.86 7.59 -10.22
N LEU A 390 1.77 8.55 -10.10
CA LEU A 390 1.99 9.61 -11.08
C LEU A 390 2.84 9.15 -12.28
N VAL A 391 3.79 8.24 -12.07
CA VAL A 391 4.50 7.56 -13.16
C VAL A 391 3.49 6.74 -13.99
N ALA A 392 2.63 5.96 -13.31
CA ALA A 392 1.63 5.12 -13.95
C ALA A 392 0.65 5.91 -14.80
N MET A 393 0.13 7.03 -14.28
CA MET A 393 -0.84 7.83 -15.03
C MET A 393 -0.27 8.37 -16.35
N GLN A 394 1.01 8.75 -16.38
CA GLN A 394 1.69 9.20 -17.59
C GLN A 394 1.90 8.05 -18.57
N LEU A 395 2.46 6.94 -18.08
CA LEU A 395 2.77 5.77 -18.89
C LEU A 395 1.51 5.14 -19.50
N ILE A 396 0.46 4.92 -18.70
CA ILE A 396 -0.80 4.32 -19.16
C ILE A 396 -1.50 5.24 -20.16
N ARG A 397 -1.50 6.57 -19.93
CA ARG A 397 -2.02 7.51 -20.94
C ARG A 397 -1.30 7.35 -22.27
N ASP A 398 0.03 7.35 -22.26
CA ASP A 398 0.82 7.26 -23.48
C ASP A 398 0.56 5.95 -24.22
N GLN A 399 0.48 4.82 -23.50
CA GLN A 399 0.14 3.52 -24.09
C GLN A 399 -1.28 3.50 -24.69
N ILE A 400 -2.30 4.06 -24.03
CA ILE A 400 -3.68 4.12 -24.54
C ILE A 400 -3.77 5.00 -25.81
N PHE A 401 -2.96 6.05 -25.89
CA PHE A 401 -2.91 6.92 -27.08
C PHE A 401 -1.91 6.43 -28.15
N GLY A 402 -1.16 5.35 -27.90
CA GLY A 402 -0.13 4.83 -28.81
C GLY A 402 1.09 5.74 -28.93
N HIS A 403 1.36 6.54 -27.90
CA HIS A 403 2.57 7.37 -27.84
C HIS A 403 3.75 6.57 -27.30
N ALA A 404 4.93 6.76 -27.86
CA ALA A 404 6.14 6.15 -27.35
C ALA A 404 6.51 6.75 -25.97
N ASN A 405 6.86 5.89 -25.03
CA ASN A 405 7.31 6.30 -23.71
C ASN A 405 8.59 5.53 -23.33
N ALA A 406 9.65 6.25 -22.97
CA ALA A 406 10.96 5.66 -22.67
C ALA A 406 10.95 4.70 -21.48
N TRP A 407 9.99 4.83 -20.58
CA TRP A 407 9.89 4.02 -19.36
C TRP A 407 9.13 2.71 -19.57
N GLU A 408 8.47 2.52 -20.73
CA GLU A 408 7.59 1.38 -21.00
C GLU A 408 8.28 0.04 -20.75
N ALA A 409 9.44 -0.18 -21.35
CA ALA A 409 10.18 -1.42 -21.20
C ALA A 409 10.67 -1.68 -19.75
N LEU A 410 10.98 -0.61 -18.99
CA LEU A 410 11.44 -0.70 -17.62
C LEU A 410 10.33 -1.19 -16.69
N TYR A 411 9.10 -0.69 -16.89
CA TYR A 411 7.95 -0.98 -16.02
C TYR A 411 7.02 -2.06 -16.56
N ASP A 412 7.32 -2.63 -17.75
CA ASP A 412 6.49 -3.66 -18.38
C ASP A 412 6.18 -4.81 -17.42
N PRO A 413 4.90 -5.11 -17.16
CA PRO A 413 4.51 -6.21 -16.28
C PRO A 413 4.95 -7.59 -16.79
N SER A 414 5.23 -7.75 -18.10
CA SER A 414 5.76 -9.00 -18.67
C SER A 414 7.26 -9.20 -18.43
N ARG A 415 8.00 -8.15 -18.05
CA ARG A 415 9.45 -8.20 -17.89
C ARG A 415 9.92 -9.35 -17.02
N ILE A 416 11.02 -9.97 -17.40
CA ILE A 416 11.72 -11.01 -16.64
C ILE A 416 13.13 -10.50 -16.36
N ASN A 417 13.44 -10.29 -15.10
CA ASN A 417 14.77 -9.89 -14.67
C ASN A 417 15.58 -11.10 -14.19
N LEU A 418 16.51 -11.58 -15.01
CA LEU A 418 17.33 -12.76 -14.69
C LEU A 418 18.22 -12.54 -13.45
N ARG A 419 18.53 -11.30 -13.09
CA ARG A 419 19.34 -10.98 -11.90
C ARG A 419 18.54 -11.05 -10.60
N SER A 420 17.22 -11.04 -10.67
CA SER A 420 16.32 -11.22 -9.52
C SER A 420 15.82 -12.66 -9.33
N VAL A 421 16.31 -13.62 -10.10
CA VAL A 421 15.87 -15.04 -10.03
C VAL A 421 16.02 -15.61 -8.62
N GLY A 422 17.06 -15.25 -7.88
CA GLY A 422 17.26 -15.69 -6.49
C GLY A 422 16.10 -15.23 -5.59
N THR A 423 15.73 -13.95 -5.65
CA THR A 423 14.60 -13.38 -4.91
C THR A 423 13.29 -14.03 -5.36
N PHE A 424 13.09 -14.19 -6.67
CA PHE A 424 11.91 -14.86 -7.22
C PHE A 424 11.72 -16.28 -6.66
N ILE A 425 12.79 -17.10 -6.64
CA ILE A 425 12.74 -18.46 -6.09
C ILE A 425 12.44 -18.42 -4.59
N GLN A 426 13.09 -17.55 -3.84
CA GLN A 426 12.89 -17.42 -2.40
C GLN A 426 11.46 -17.04 -2.06
N GLU A 427 10.89 -16.05 -2.75
CA GLU A 427 9.53 -15.58 -2.51
C GLU A 427 8.48 -16.66 -2.85
N ASN A 428 8.62 -17.32 -4.00
CA ASN A 428 7.70 -18.39 -4.39
C ASN A 428 7.84 -19.66 -3.54
N ALA A 429 9.05 -19.99 -3.08
CA ALA A 429 9.24 -21.06 -2.09
C ALA A 429 8.58 -20.72 -0.74
N ASN A 430 8.64 -19.45 -0.32
CA ASN A 430 7.92 -18.99 0.87
C ASN A 430 6.40 -19.15 0.68
N VAL A 431 5.82 -18.74 -0.46
CA VAL A 431 4.40 -18.94 -0.76
C VAL A 431 4.04 -20.43 -0.72
N ALA A 432 4.83 -21.29 -1.36
CA ALA A 432 4.60 -22.74 -1.35
C ALA A 432 4.62 -23.31 0.08
N ALA A 433 5.51 -22.83 0.95
CA ALA A 433 5.58 -23.24 2.35
C ALA A 433 4.30 -22.88 3.14
N GLN A 434 3.57 -21.81 2.78
CA GLN A 434 2.33 -21.45 3.46
C GLN A 434 1.20 -22.49 3.22
N TYR A 435 1.25 -23.22 2.12
CA TYR A 435 0.29 -24.30 1.89
C TYR A 435 0.45 -25.48 2.87
N ALA A 436 1.55 -25.57 3.64
CA ALA A 436 1.67 -26.51 4.74
C ALA A 436 0.63 -26.29 5.85
N ASP A 437 -0.03 -25.12 5.93
CA ASP A 437 -1.09 -24.85 6.88
C ASP A 437 -2.32 -25.75 6.68
N TRP A 438 -2.47 -26.33 5.48
CA TRP A 438 -3.52 -27.31 5.23
C TRP A 438 -3.43 -28.59 6.10
N VAL A 439 -2.24 -28.93 6.58
CA VAL A 439 -1.99 -30.11 7.42
C VAL A 439 -1.74 -29.79 8.89
N LYS A 440 -1.66 -28.48 9.25
CA LYS A 440 -1.48 -28.08 10.65
C LYS A 440 -2.77 -28.26 11.45
N ALA A 441 -2.62 -28.46 12.76
CA ALA A 441 -3.73 -28.31 13.71
C ALA A 441 -4.26 -26.87 13.67
N GLY A 442 -5.49 -26.65 14.13
CA GLY A 442 -6.00 -25.30 14.36
C GLY A 442 -5.26 -24.59 15.49
N ASP A 443 -5.51 -23.28 15.66
CA ASP A 443 -4.97 -22.49 16.76
C ASP A 443 -5.51 -22.93 18.14
N TYR A 444 -6.75 -23.45 18.14
CA TYR A 444 -7.44 -24.06 19.28
C TYR A 444 -8.14 -25.35 18.88
N GLU A 445 -8.48 -26.18 19.87
CA GLU A 445 -9.21 -27.44 19.63
C GLU A 445 -10.68 -27.21 19.22
N ASN A 446 -11.28 -26.13 19.76
CA ASN A 446 -12.67 -25.77 19.46
C ASN A 446 -12.91 -24.26 19.60
N THR A 447 -14.06 -23.81 19.13
CA THR A 447 -14.44 -22.39 19.11
C THR A 447 -14.66 -21.80 20.50
N ASP A 448 -14.91 -22.61 21.55
CA ASP A 448 -15.19 -22.11 22.90
C ASP A 448 -13.94 -21.53 23.58
N GLN A 449 -12.77 -21.92 23.09
CA GLN A 449 -11.47 -21.40 23.58
C GLN A 449 -11.14 -20.02 23.03
N ILE A 450 -11.88 -19.54 22.01
CA ILE A 450 -11.64 -18.21 21.43
C ILE A 450 -12.15 -17.14 22.40
N PRO A 451 -11.29 -16.20 22.86
CA PRO A 451 -11.71 -15.15 23.77
C PRO A 451 -12.62 -14.13 23.05
N ASN A 452 -13.43 -13.40 23.84
CA ASN A 452 -14.21 -12.29 23.28
C ASN A 452 -13.31 -11.25 22.61
N GLY A 453 -13.68 -10.80 21.41
CA GLY A 453 -12.89 -9.92 20.54
C GLY A 453 -11.72 -10.62 19.83
N GLY A 454 -11.59 -11.94 19.97
CA GLY A 454 -10.55 -12.78 19.35
C GLY A 454 -11.03 -13.55 18.13
N GLY A 455 -10.08 -13.94 17.29
CA GLY A 455 -10.30 -14.84 16.16
C GLY A 455 -9.22 -15.91 16.11
N ALA A 456 -9.51 -16.99 15.41
CA ALA A 456 -8.60 -18.13 15.29
C ALA A 456 -8.97 -19.01 14.10
N ILE A 457 -8.04 -19.87 13.71
CA ILE A 457 -8.31 -20.98 12.79
C ILE A 457 -8.56 -22.24 13.59
N ILE A 458 -9.69 -22.87 13.35
CA ILE A 458 -10.10 -24.12 13.99
C ILE A 458 -10.12 -25.23 12.94
N ARG A 459 -9.67 -26.42 13.33
CA ARG A 459 -9.77 -27.61 12.48
C ARG A 459 -10.93 -28.50 12.93
N GLU A 460 -11.90 -28.70 12.05
CA GLU A 460 -12.98 -29.71 12.23
C GLU A 460 -12.88 -30.79 11.14
N GLY A 461 -12.24 -31.90 11.46
CA GLY A 461 -11.96 -32.98 10.49
C GLY A 461 -11.08 -32.46 9.33
N ALA A 462 -11.62 -32.50 8.12
CA ALA A 462 -10.93 -32.01 6.92
C ALA A 462 -11.12 -30.48 6.69
N HIS A 463 -11.98 -29.83 7.46
CA HIS A 463 -12.31 -28.42 7.28
C HIS A 463 -11.44 -27.52 8.14
N LEU A 464 -10.98 -26.42 7.55
CA LEU A 464 -10.32 -25.31 8.24
C LEU A 464 -11.31 -24.14 8.30
N ILE A 465 -11.57 -23.68 9.52
CA ILE A 465 -12.61 -22.70 9.84
C ILE A 465 -11.95 -21.45 10.41
N ALA A 466 -12.19 -20.31 9.78
CA ALA A 466 -11.88 -18.99 10.32
C ALA A 466 -13.04 -18.59 11.26
N ALA A 467 -12.77 -18.55 12.56
CA ALA A 467 -13.76 -18.28 13.59
C ALA A 467 -13.41 -16.98 14.34
N TYR A 468 -14.39 -16.13 14.53
CA TYR A 468 -14.28 -14.88 15.30
C TYR A 468 -15.39 -14.79 16.33
N ARG A 469 -15.04 -14.47 17.57
CA ARG A 469 -15.97 -14.17 18.66
C ARG A 469 -15.95 -12.69 18.95
N ASP A 470 -17.09 -12.02 18.78
CA ASP A 470 -17.18 -10.58 19.05
C ASP A 470 -17.12 -10.24 20.57
N ALA A 471 -17.15 -8.93 20.89
CA ALA A 471 -17.05 -8.46 22.28
C ALA A 471 -18.19 -8.93 23.19
N ILE A 472 -19.35 -9.26 22.61
CA ILE A 472 -20.53 -9.75 23.34
C ILE A 472 -20.66 -11.29 23.32
N GLY A 473 -19.67 -12.00 22.75
CA GLY A 473 -19.59 -13.46 22.72
C GLY A 473 -20.26 -14.12 21.50
N GLN A 474 -20.77 -13.34 20.54
CA GLN A 474 -21.38 -13.91 19.32
C GLN A 474 -20.28 -14.47 18.40
N LEU A 475 -20.43 -15.73 17.99
CA LEU A 475 -19.52 -16.44 17.10
C LEU A 475 -19.90 -16.25 15.63
N THR A 476 -18.91 -15.92 14.80
CA THR A 476 -19.01 -15.93 13.32
C THR A 476 -18.00 -16.94 12.78
N THR A 477 -18.41 -17.78 11.84
CA THR A 477 -17.57 -18.82 11.24
C THR A 477 -17.63 -18.79 9.72
N CYS A 478 -16.45 -18.86 9.09
CA CYS A 478 -16.26 -18.92 7.66
C CYS A 478 -15.26 -20.02 7.31
N SER A 479 -15.19 -20.44 6.04
CA SER A 479 -14.07 -21.23 5.56
C SER A 479 -12.77 -20.44 5.73
N ALA A 480 -11.73 -21.07 6.25
CA ALA A 480 -10.39 -20.44 6.31
C ALA A 480 -9.65 -20.48 4.97
N VAL A 481 -10.27 -21.00 3.93
CA VAL A 481 -9.66 -21.14 2.59
C VAL A 481 -9.90 -19.87 1.79
N CYS A 482 -8.83 -19.19 1.44
CA CYS A 482 -8.86 -17.98 0.61
C CYS A 482 -9.42 -18.28 -0.79
N PRO A 483 -10.46 -17.56 -1.26
CA PRO A 483 -11.06 -17.81 -2.56
C PRO A 483 -10.14 -17.53 -3.76
N HIS A 484 -9.02 -16.80 -3.58
CA HIS A 484 -8.09 -16.51 -4.65
C HIS A 484 -7.41 -17.79 -5.19
N LEU A 485 -6.49 -18.38 -4.42
CA LEU A 485 -5.72 -19.58 -4.81
C LEU A 485 -5.65 -20.63 -3.68
N GLY A 486 -6.61 -20.66 -2.78
CA GLY A 486 -6.75 -21.74 -1.80
C GLY A 486 -5.76 -21.70 -0.62
N GLY A 487 -5.03 -20.61 -0.40
CA GLY A 487 -4.19 -20.45 0.79
C GLY A 487 -5.04 -20.40 2.06
N VAL A 488 -4.50 -20.84 3.20
CA VAL A 488 -5.18 -20.77 4.49
C VAL A 488 -4.93 -19.41 5.13
N VAL A 489 -6.00 -18.68 5.47
CA VAL A 489 -5.89 -17.37 6.15
C VAL A 489 -5.47 -17.55 7.61
N ARG A 490 -4.91 -16.48 8.19
CA ARG A 490 -4.49 -16.42 9.60
C ARG A 490 -5.10 -15.21 10.27
N TRP A 491 -5.37 -15.31 11.58
CA TRP A 491 -5.93 -14.20 12.36
C TRP A 491 -4.87 -13.14 12.64
N ASN A 492 -5.21 -11.90 12.38
CA ASN A 492 -4.44 -10.72 12.73
C ASN A 492 -5.14 -10.01 13.90
N SER A 493 -4.58 -10.14 15.10
CA SER A 493 -5.15 -9.57 16.32
C SER A 493 -5.10 -8.05 16.37
N ALA A 494 -4.09 -7.42 15.75
CA ALA A 494 -3.95 -5.97 15.69
C ALA A 494 -5.01 -5.31 14.82
N GLU A 495 -5.30 -5.92 13.65
CA GLU A 495 -6.21 -5.35 12.65
C GLU A 495 -7.63 -5.96 12.72
N LYS A 496 -7.85 -6.99 13.53
CA LYS A 496 -9.10 -7.77 13.61
C LYS A 496 -9.53 -8.27 12.24
N SER A 497 -8.61 -8.92 11.54
CA SER A 497 -8.78 -9.42 10.18
C SER A 497 -8.25 -10.85 10.02
N PHE A 498 -8.70 -11.55 8.99
CA PHE A 498 -8.11 -12.78 8.51
C PHE A 498 -7.27 -12.48 7.28
N ASP A 499 -5.96 -12.69 7.36
CA ASP A 499 -4.99 -12.31 6.35
C ASP A 499 -4.42 -13.56 5.66
N CYS A 500 -4.42 -13.57 4.32
CA CYS A 500 -3.87 -14.68 3.54
C CYS A 500 -2.35 -14.50 3.37
N PRO A 501 -1.52 -15.46 3.87
CA PRO A 501 -0.06 -15.33 3.83
C PRO A 501 0.54 -15.61 2.44
N CYS A 502 -0.26 -16.05 1.46
CA CYS A 502 0.22 -16.37 0.12
C CYS A 502 0.34 -15.12 -0.76
N HIS A 503 -0.77 -14.38 -0.95
CA HIS A 503 -0.83 -13.24 -1.87
C HIS A 503 -1.47 -11.98 -1.26
N GLY A 504 -1.67 -11.96 0.07
CA GLY A 504 -2.08 -10.76 0.79
C GLY A 504 -3.58 -10.42 0.76
N SER A 505 -4.46 -11.32 0.28
CA SER A 505 -5.91 -11.10 0.44
C SER A 505 -6.25 -10.96 1.91
N ARG A 506 -7.07 -9.97 2.26
CA ARG A 506 -7.49 -9.71 3.63
C ARG A 506 -9.00 -9.66 3.74
N PHE A 507 -9.49 -10.18 4.84
CA PHE A 507 -10.91 -10.29 5.14
C PHE A 507 -11.20 -9.74 6.54
N ASP A 508 -12.31 -9.06 6.71
CA ASP A 508 -12.74 -8.62 8.04
C ASP A 508 -13.05 -9.82 8.96
N ALA A 509 -13.31 -9.53 10.23
CA ALA A 509 -13.66 -10.56 11.22
C ALA A 509 -14.91 -11.38 10.86
N LYS A 510 -15.72 -10.94 9.91
CA LYS A 510 -16.91 -11.62 9.40
C LYS A 510 -16.66 -12.32 8.05
N GLY A 511 -15.41 -12.35 7.59
CA GLY A 511 -15.01 -12.98 6.34
C GLY A 511 -15.28 -12.17 5.07
N ARG A 512 -15.69 -10.88 5.16
CA ARG A 512 -15.88 -10.01 3.99
C ARG A 512 -14.56 -9.47 3.49
N VAL A 513 -14.39 -9.38 2.17
CA VAL A 513 -13.16 -8.84 1.56
C VAL A 513 -12.87 -7.42 2.04
N ILE A 514 -11.64 -7.21 2.50
CA ILE A 514 -11.09 -5.88 2.82
C ILE A 514 -10.10 -5.45 1.75
N GLU A 515 -9.22 -6.36 1.33
CA GLU A 515 -8.15 -6.12 0.35
C GLU A 515 -8.00 -7.33 -0.55
N GLY A 516 -7.78 -7.10 -1.87
CA GLY A 516 -7.50 -8.15 -2.84
C GLY A 516 -6.16 -8.87 -2.62
N PRO A 517 -5.82 -9.78 -3.53
CA PRO A 517 -6.40 -10.03 -4.85
C PRO A 517 -7.73 -10.80 -4.87
N SER A 518 -8.20 -11.41 -3.78
CA SER A 518 -9.52 -12.06 -3.78
C SER A 518 -10.63 -11.04 -4.04
N ALA A 519 -11.44 -11.27 -5.06
CA ALA A 519 -12.67 -10.51 -5.31
C ALA A 519 -13.88 -11.07 -4.53
N ALA A 520 -13.76 -12.27 -3.96
CA ALA A 520 -14.84 -12.94 -3.24
C ALA A 520 -14.54 -13.02 -1.73
N SER A 521 -15.57 -12.90 -0.91
CA SER A 521 -15.52 -13.10 0.55
C SER A 521 -15.30 -14.57 0.92
N LEU A 522 -14.81 -14.83 2.15
CA LEU A 522 -14.74 -16.19 2.69
C LEU A 522 -16.15 -16.79 2.76
N LYS A 523 -16.29 -18.04 2.32
CA LYS A 523 -17.58 -18.72 2.33
C LYS A 523 -18.05 -18.94 3.78
N PRO A 524 -19.31 -18.61 4.14
CA PRO A 524 -19.85 -18.94 5.46
C PRO A 524 -19.71 -20.44 5.72
N TYR A 525 -19.29 -20.79 6.94
CA TYR A 525 -19.21 -22.19 7.37
C TYR A 525 -20.39 -22.52 8.27
N GLN A 526 -21.11 -23.59 7.95
CA GLN A 526 -22.17 -24.16 8.77
C GLN A 526 -21.80 -25.61 9.08
N LYS A 527 -21.86 -25.96 10.36
CA LYS A 527 -21.55 -27.33 10.80
C LYS A 527 -22.47 -28.32 10.12
N PRO A 528 -21.98 -29.46 9.58
CA PRO A 528 -22.80 -30.43 8.83
C PRO A 528 -23.92 -31.12 9.61
N ASN A 529 -23.90 -31.09 10.95
CA ASN A 529 -24.93 -31.67 11.82
C ASN A 529 -25.52 -30.61 12.76
N GLY A 530 -26.64 -30.09 12.34
CA GLY A 530 -27.78 -29.54 13.01
C GLY A 530 -27.58 -28.81 14.34
N ASP A 531 -27.71 -27.55 14.33
CA ASP A 531 -28.77 -26.86 15.05
C ASP A 531 -28.96 -25.52 14.35
N LEU A 532 -30.11 -25.39 13.73
CA LEU A 532 -30.63 -24.14 13.19
C LEU A 532 -30.70 -23.12 14.35
N ILE A 533 -29.61 -22.43 14.63
CA ILE A 533 -29.69 -21.21 15.44
C ILE A 533 -30.53 -20.22 14.62
N ARG A 534 -31.73 -20.04 15.12
CA ARG A 534 -32.84 -19.24 14.62
C ARG A 534 -32.35 -18.00 13.88
N LYS A 535 -32.72 -17.94 12.60
CA LYS A 535 -32.89 -16.68 11.89
C LYS A 535 -33.79 -15.81 12.76
N SER A 536 -33.27 -14.76 13.37
CA SER A 536 -34.10 -13.68 13.90
C SER A 536 -34.81 -13.05 12.71
N ALA A 537 -36.10 -13.22 12.72
CA ALA A 537 -37.05 -12.74 11.75
C ALA A 537 -36.91 -11.22 11.58
N LEU A 538 -36.51 -10.78 10.41
CA LEU A 538 -36.98 -9.52 9.86
C LEU A 538 -38.32 -9.84 9.23
N SER A 539 -39.36 -9.51 10.00
CA SER A 539 -40.75 -9.61 9.62
C SER A 539 -41.04 -8.79 8.36
N LEU A 540 -41.52 -9.49 7.37
CA LEU A 540 -42.35 -8.93 6.31
C LEU A 540 -43.49 -8.10 6.95
N VAL A 541 -43.43 -6.80 6.78
CA VAL A 541 -44.61 -5.96 6.92
C VAL A 541 -45.39 -6.11 5.61
N SER A 542 -46.39 -6.97 5.64
CA SER A 542 -47.48 -6.98 4.66
C SER A 542 -48.32 -5.74 4.84
N SER A 543 -48.42 -4.92 3.82
CA SER A 543 -49.47 -3.88 3.72
C SER A 543 -50.80 -4.55 3.35
N PRO A 544 -51.91 -4.22 3.99
CA PRO A 544 -53.22 -4.63 3.53
C PRO A 544 -53.80 -3.60 2.58
N LYS A 545 -54.40 -4.09 1.51
CA LYS A 545 -55.40 -3.50 0.58
C LYS A 545 -55.08 -2.17 -0.08
#